data_84f860707650c4c7d077cead735cfaf6
#
_entry.id   84f860707650c4c7d077cead735cfaf6
#
_cell.length_a   1.000
_cell.length_b   1.000
_cell.length_c   1.000
_cell.angle_alpha   90.00
_cell.angle_beta   90.00
_cell.angle_gamma   90.00
#
_symmetry.space_group_name_H-M   'P 1'
#
loop_
_entity.id
_entity.type
_entity.pdbx_description
1 polymer ?
#
loop_
_entity_poly.entity_id
_entity_poly.type
_entity_poly.pdbx_seq_one_letter_code
_entity_poly.pdbx_strand_id
1 'polypeptide(L)'
;LINIIMDTLNSLSFGGEPPKEEYMREAPIRKGAGLFIRGSKQRIALSTVSFLVLYAILIFSPIKNLFSTELEANTARFALMCFASVVNGLNIRTEHFNLFDGIGKNNLFYLIGLFIALDTFLLCQFTRGLFNTAALTPVAWLAIVALALCIIPIDFIRKAVSNRKKLARA
;
A
#
# COMPACT_ATOMS: atom_id res chain seq x y z
N LEU A 1 3.68 5.94 17.21
CA LEU A 1 4.34 4.67 17.52
C LEU A 1 3.92 3.58 16.52
N ILE A 2 2.62 3.33 16.34
CA ILE A 2 2.10 2.27 15.45
C ILE A 2 2.59 2.47 14.00
N ASN A 3 2.53 3.69 13.46
CA ASN A 3 3.03 3.98 12.10
C ASN A 3 4.51 3.63 11.94
N ILE A 4 5.34 3.93 12.94
CA ILE A 4 6.79 3.61 12.89
C ILE A 4 6.98 2.08 12.83
N ILE A 5 6.24 1.34 13.66
CA ILE A 5 6.30 -0.13 13.65
C ILE A 5 5.86 -0.69 12.30
N MET A 6 4.77 -0.18 11.74
CA MET A 6 4.26 -0.62 10.44
C MET A 6 5.21 -0.30 9.29
N ASP A 7 5.81 0.89 9.27
CA ASP A 7 6.79 1.27 8.25
C ASP A 7 8.05 0.41 8.35
N THR A 8 8.49 0.10 9.58
CA THR A 8 9.62 -0.81 9.83
C THR A 8 9.31 -2.22 9.34
N LEU A 9 8.13 -2.76 9.65
CA LEU A 9 7.70 -4.08 9.21
C LEU A 9 7.58 -4.15 7.68
N ASN A 10 6.99 -3.13 7.06
CA ASN A 10 6.94 -3.03 5.60
C ASN A 10 8.34 -3.02 4.98
N SER A 11 9.26 -2.24 5.53
CA SER A 11 10.64 -2.20 5.05
C SER A 11 11.34 -3.55 5.19
N LEU A 12 11.15 -4.23 6.32
CA LEU A 12 11.68 -5.57 6.57
C LEU A 12 11.14 -6.60 5.57
N SER A 13 9.87 -6.48 5.20
CA SER A 13 9.24 -7.38 4.23
C SER A 13 9.91 -7.35 2.86
N PHE A 14 10.38 -6.16 2.43
CA PHE A 14 11.13 -6.01 1.19
C PHE A 14 12.58 -6.49 1.29
N GLY A 15 13.17 -6.52 2.50
CA GLY A 15 14.53 -7.02 2.71
C GLY A 15 14.72 -8.50 2.38
N GLY A 16 13.64 -9.29 2.39
CA GLY A 16 13.64 -10.70 1.99
C GLY A 16 13.44 -10.95 0.48
N GLU A 17 13.33 -9.89 -0.35
CA GLU A 17 13.08 -10.04 -1.78
C GLU A 17 14.32 -10.55 -2.51
N PRO A 18 14.25 -11.68 -3.25
CA PRO A 18 15.39 -12.19 -3.99
C PRO A 18 15.76 -11.25 -5.13
N PRO A 19 17.06 -11.19 -5.51
CA PRO A 19 17.50 -10.38 -6.63
C PRO A 19 16.83 -10.86 -7.92
N LYS A 20 16.31 -9.94 -8.72
CA LYS A 20 15.70 -10.25 -10.01
C LYS A 20 16.80 -10.40 -11.06
N GLU A 21 16.69 -11.39 -11.93
CA GLU A 21 17.63 -11.60 -13.05
C GLU A 21 17.73 -10.38 -13.97
N GLU A 22 16.64 -9.60 -14.07
CA GLU A 22 16.61 -8.37 -14.85
C GLU A 22 17.63 -7.34 -14.36
N TYR A 23 17.87 -7.28 -13.05
CA TYR A 23 18.86 -6.36 -12.46
C TYR A 23 20.29 -6.71 -12.82
N MET A 24 20.57 -8.00 -13.08
CA MET A 24 21.90 -8.44 -13.52
C MET A 24 22.23 -8.02 -14.97
N ARG A 25 21.21 -7.65 -15.73
CA ARG A 25 21.35 -7.18 -17.13
C ARG A 25 21.36 -5.66 -17.23
N GLU A 26 21.06 -4.96 -16.17
CA GLU A 26 21.07 -3.49 -16.15
C GLU A 26 22.50 -2.97 -15.96
N ALA A 27 22.79 -1.82 -16.59
CA ALA A 27 24.07 -1.16 -16.42
C ALA A 27 24.24 -0.68 -14.95
N PRO A 28 25.46 -0.78 -14.39
CA PRO A 28 25.72 -0.34 -13.03
C PRO A 28 25.35 1.14 -12.81
N ILE A 29 24.76 1.42 -11.66
CA ILE A 29 24.41 2.78 -11.27
C ILE A 29 25.70 3.58 -11.00
N ARG A 30 25.88 4.75 -11.65
CA ARG A 30 27.05 5.58 -11.47
C ARG A 30 27.19 6.07 -10.03
N LYS A 31 28.41 6.09 -9.49
CA LYS A 31 28.73 6.78 -8.22
C LYS A 31 28.28 8.23 -8.32
N GLY A 32 27.41 8.67 -7.39
CA GLY A 32 26.83 10.01 -7.41
C GLY A 32 25.48 10.14 -8.12
N ALA A 33 24.90 9.06 -8.63
CA ALA A 33 23.51 9.05 -9.05
C ALA A 33 22.62 9.39 -7.83
N GLY A 34 21.66 10.30 -8.02
CA GLY A 34 20.72 10.67 -6.95
C GLY A 34 19.88 9.49 -6.50
N LEU A 35 19.32 9.58 -5.29
CA LEU A 35 18.43 8.58 -4.67
C LEU A 35 17.23 8.17 -5.55
N PHE A 36 16.84 9.04 -6.49
CA PHE A 36 15.70 8.80 -7.36
C PHE A 36 16.14 8.15 -8.68
N ILE A 37 16.06 6.84 -8.74
CA ILE A 37 16.24 6.07 -9.97
C ILE A 37 15.13 6.40 -10.98
N ARG A 38 15.41 6.23 -12.26
CA ARG A 38 14.50 6.51 -13.37
C ARG A 38 13.14 5.83 -13.14
N GLY A 39 12.07 6.62 -13.07
CA GLY A 39 10.71 6.15 -12.80
C GLY A 39 10.24 6.19 -11.33
N SER A 40 11.15 6.27 -10.34
CA SER A 40 10.78 6.31 -8.92
C SER A 40 9.93 7.54 -8.58
N LYS A 41 10.24 8.71 -9.14
CA LYS A 41 9.47 9.94 -8.92
C LYS A 41 8.01 9.79 -9.35
N GLN A 42 7.77 9.14 -10.49
CA GLN A 42 6.40 8.93 -10.99
C GLN A 42 5.63 7.95 -10.10
N ARG A 43 6.28 6.90 -9.60
CA ARG A 43 5.65 5.95 -8.65
C ARG A 43 5.26 6.66 -7.36
N ILE A 44 6.20 7.40 -6.76
CA ILE A 44 5.95 8.14 -5.52
C ILE A 44 4.79 9.11 -5.72
N ALA A 45 4.83 9.93 -6.77
CA ALA A 45 3.77 10.88 -7.06
C ALA A 45 2.41 10.20 -7.24
N LEU A 46 2.35 9.10 -8.00
CA LEU A 46 1.10 8.38 -8.21
C LEU A 46 0.58 7.75 -6.92
N SER A 47 1.43 7.09 -6.14
CA SER A 47 1.02 6.54 -4.84
C SER A 47 0.51 7.64 -3.92
N THR A 48 1.22 8.76 -3.82
CA THR A 48 0.80 9.90 -2.99
C THR A 48 -0.57 10.44 -3.42
N VAL A 49 -0.76 10.68 -4.72
CA VAL A 49 -2.04 11.17 -5.26
C VAL A 49 -3.15 10.14 -5.00
N SER A 50 -2.87 8.85 -5.19
CA SER A 50 -3.84 7.78 -4.91
C SER A 50 -4.29 7.78 -3.46
N PHE A 51 -3.36 7.88 -2.51
CA PHE A 51 -3.68 7.97 -1.09
C PHE A 51 -4.52 9.21 -0.77
N LEU A 52 -4.15 10.38 -1.30
CA LEU A 52 -4.92 11.61 -1.11
C LEU A 52 -6.35 11.49 -1.65
N VAL A 53 -6.51 10.89 -2.83
CA VAL A 53 -7.84 10.66 -3.43
C VAL A 53 -8.67 9.71 -2.57
N LEU A 54 -8.10 8.61 -2.08
CA LEU A 54 -8.81 7.68 -1.20
C LEU A 54 -9.25 8.34 0.11
N TYR A 55 -8.38 9.16 0.70
CA TYR A 55 -8.73 9.96 1.87
C TYR A 55 -9.84 10.97 1.58
N ALA A 56 -9.76 11.66 0.45
CA ALA A 56 -10.80 12.58 0.03
C ALA A 56 -12.16 11.86 -0.16
N ILE A 57 -12.15 10.67 -0.78
CA ILE A 57 -13.36 9.85 -0.91
C ILE A 57 -13.90 9.48 0.48
N LEU A 58 -13.06 9.03 1.40
CA LEU A 58 -13.50 8.66 2.75
C LEU A 58 -14.12 9.83 3.50
N ILE A 59 -13.60 11.06 3.32
CA ILE A 59 -14.01 12.25 4.06
C ILE A 59 -15.23 12.94 3.42
N PHE A 60 -15.25 13.04 2.09
CA PHE A 60 -16.22 13.87 1.37
C PHE A 60 -17.35 13.09 0.69
N SER A 61 -17.21 11.76 0.53
CA SER A 61 -18.27 10.95 -0.08
C SER A 61 -19.34 10.55 0.95
N PRO A 62 -20.47 9.96 0.51
CA PRO A 62 -21.49 9.41 1.41
C PRO A 62 -20.97 8.33 2.38
N ILE A 63 -19.77 7.78 2.16
CA ILE A 63 -19.12 6.82 3.05
C ILE A 63 -18.93 7.40 4.46
N LYS A 64 -18.73 8.70 4.59
CA LYS A 64 -18.65 9.38 5.89
C LYS A 64 -19.86 9.11 6.78
N ASN A 65 -21.04 8.89 6.20
CA ASN A 65 -22.28 8.62 6.93
C ASN A 65 -22.30 7.23 7.60
N LEU A 66 -21.33 6.38 7.31
CA LEU A 66 -21.14 5.08 8.00
C LEU A 66 -20.51 5.26 9.39
N PHE A 67 -20.00 6.44 9.71
CA PHE A 67 -19.34 6.76 10.96
C PHE A 67 -20.23 7.66 11.80
N SER A 68 -20.66 7.17 12.96
CA SER A 68 -21.55 7.90 13.86
C SER A 68 -20.82 8.95 14.72
N THR A 69 -19.53 8.73 14.94
CA THR A 69 -18.68 9.59 15.77
C THR A 69 -17.41 10.00 15.05
N GLU A 70 -16.82 11.12 15.43
CA GLU A 70 -15.52 11.56 14.91
C GLU A 70 -14.41 10.55 15.24
N LEU A 71 -14.54 9.85 16.37
CA LEU A 71 -13.60 8.81 16.77
C LEU A 71 -13.65 7.61 15.81
N GLU A 72 -14.85 7.19 15.39
CA GLU A 72 -15.01 6.17 14.34
C GLU A 72 -14.40 6.62 13.01
N ALA A 73 -14.65 7.87 12.61
CA ALA A 73 -14.08 8.43 11.40
C ALA A 73 -12.55 8.47 11.43
N ASN A 74 -11.94 8.84 12.56
CA ASN A 74 -10.49 8.84 12.75
C ASN A 74 -9.93 7.42 12.72
N THR A 75 -10.62 6.46 13.35
CA THR A 75 -10.24 5.04 13.31
C THR A 75 -10.30 4.51 11.88
N ALA A 76 -11.31 4.87 11.11
CA ALA A 76 -11.44 4.48 9.71
C ALA A 76 -10.32 5.07 8.83
N ARG A 77 -9.93 6.33 9.06
CA ARG A 77 -8.79 6.98 8.37
C ARG A 77 -7.49 6.24 8.66
N PHE A 78 -7.25 5.88 9.93
CA PHE A 78 -6.09 5.10 10.34
C PHE A 78 -6.09 3.71 9.69
N ALA A 79 -7.21 2.98 9.76
CA ALA A 79 -7.34 1.65 9.17
C ALA A 79 -7.13 1.70 7.64
N LEU A 80 -7.71 2.71 6.95
CA LEU A 80 -7.51 2.89 5.52
C LEU A 80 -6.01 3.09 5.18
N MET A 81 -5.29 3.90 5.96
CA MET A 81 -3.86 4.11 5.74
C MET A 81 -3.08 2.79 5.82
N CYS A 82 -3.36 1.98 6.83
CA CYS A 82 -2.67 0.71 7.04
C CYS A 82 -2.96 -0.30 5.91
N PHE A 83 -4.24 -0.51 5.59
CA PHE A 83 -4.63 -1.43 4.51
C PHE A 83 -4.13 -0.95 3.14
N ALA A 84 -4.24 0.35 2.86
CA ALA A 84 -3.73 0.95 1.64
C ALA A 84 -2.22 0.78 1.50
N SER A 85 -1.46 0.88 2.60
CA SER A 85 0.00 0.66 2.61
C SER A 85 0.35 -0.79 2.28
N VAL A 86 -0.37 -1.77 2.85
CA VAL A 86 -0.17 -3.20 2.53
C VAL A 86 -0.46 -3.47 1.05
N VAL A 87 -1.59 -2.97 0.53
CA VAL A 87 -1.96 -3.13 -0.89
C VAL A 87 -0.96 -2.44 -1.81
N ASN A 88 -0.51 -1.24 -1.45
CA ASN A 88 0.50 -0.52 -2.22
C ASN A 88 1.86 -1.26 -2.22
N GLY A 89 2.21 -1.92 -1.11
CA GLY A 89 3.38 -2.79 -1.03
C GLY A 89 3.35 -3.90 -2.08
N LEU A 90 2.20 -4.56 -2.26
CA LEU A 90 2.00 -5.57 -3.32
C LEU A 90 2.22 -4.97 -4.72
N ASN A 91 1.72 -3.77 -4.97
CA ASN A 91 1.88 -3.10 -6.25
C ASN A 91 3.34 -2.71 -6.56
N ILE A 92 4.08 -2.26 -5.53
CA ILE A 92 5.48 -1.83 -5.68
C ILE A 92 6.41 -3.02 -5.93
N ARG A 93 6.10 -4.18 -5.35
CA ARG A 93 6.93 -5.38 -5.40
C ARG A 93 7.14 -5.89 -6.84
N THR A 94 6.16 -5.78 -7.71
CA THR A 94 6.22 -6.29 -9.07
C THR A 94 5.90 -5.24 -10.13
N GLU A 95 6.61 -5.25 -11.25
CA GLU A 95 6.27 -4.47 -12.44
C GLU A 95 5.29 -5.20 -13.37
N HIS A 96 5.03 -6.48 -13.11
CA HIS A 96 4.06 -7.28 -13.85
C HIS A 96 2.63 -7.03 -13.34
N PHE A 97 1.63 -7.40 -14.15
CA PHE A 97 0.22 -7.32 -13.75
C PHE A 97 -0.14 -8.39 -12.71
N ASN A 98 0.63 -9.49 -12.63
CA ASN A 98 0.44 -10.49 -11.61
C ASN A 98 1.05 -10.04 -10.29
N LEU A 99 0.21 -9.64 -9.33
CA LEU A 99 0.63 -9.19 -7.98
C LEU A 99 1.20 -10.33 -7.14
N PHE A 100 0.88 -11.56 -7.50
CA PHE A 100 1.33 -12.77 -6.80
C PHE A 100 2.53 -13.42 -7.51
N ASP A 101 3.16 -12.72 -8.44
CA ASP A 101 4.37 -13.19 -9.09
C ASP A 101 5.47 -13.42 -8.07
N GLY A 102 6.10 -14.61 -8.13
CA GLY A 102 7.10 -15.01 -7.14
C GLY A 102 6.53 -15.34 -5.74
N ILE A 103 5.26 -15.70 -5.63
CA ILE A 103 4.72 -16.32 -4.40
C ILE A 103 5.56 -17.55 -4.06
N GLY A 104 5.99 -17.67 -2.80
CA GLY A 104 6.92 -18.72 -2.38
C GLY A 104 8.41 -18.34 -2.42
N LYS A 105 8.80 -17.26 -3.15
CA LYS A 105 10.18 -16.76 -3.12
C LYS A 105 10.43 -15.79 -1.96
N ASN A 106 9.40 -15.06 -1.52
CA ASN A 106 9.43 -14.19 -0.34
C ASN A 106 8.13 -14.34 0.46
N ASN A 107 8.01 -15.44 1.20
CA ASN A 107 6.84 -15.68 2.06
C ASN A 107 6.77 -14.68 3.22
N LEU A 108 7.92 -14.13 3.64
CA LEU A 108 7.99 -13.13 4.70
C LEU A 108 7.18 -11.87 4.34
N PHE A 109 7.21 -11.45 3.09
CA PHE A 109 6.43 -10.30 2.62
C PHE A 109 4.92 -10.49 2.86
N TYR A 110 4.39 -11.63 2.47
CA TYR A 110 2.96 -11.92 2.63
C TYR A 110 2.58 -12.12 4.09
N LEU A 111 3.45 -12.77 4.87
CA LEU A 111 3.24 -12.99 6.30
C LEU A 111 3.18 -11.65 7.05
N ILE A 112 4.12 -10.74 6.78
CA ILE A 112 4.14 -9.41 7.39
C ILE A 112 2.91 -8.60 6.95
N GLY A 113 2.54 -8.61 5.67
CA GLY A 113 1.35 -7.94 5.18
C GLY A 113 0.06 -8.43 5.85
N LEU A 114 -0.08 -9.75 6.00
CA LEU A 114 -1.19 -10.35 6.73
C LEU A 114 -1.16 -9.97 8.21
N PHE A 115 0.01 -10.00 8.85
CA PHE A 115 0.18 -9.59 10.23
C PHE A 115 -0.24 -8.13 10.44
N ILE A 116 0.20 -7.21 9.59
CA ILE A 116 -0.20 -5.79 9.65
C ILE A 116 -1.72 -5.63 9.51
N ALA A 117 -2.33 -6.33 8.55
CA ALA A 117 -3.77 -6.26 8.34
C ALA A 117 -4.55 -6.77 9.54
N LEU A 118 -4.13 -7.91 10.11
CA LEU A 118 -4.75 -8.51 11.29
C LEU A 118 -4.55 -7.64 12.53
N ASP A 119 -3.34 -7.17 12.76
CA ASP A 119 -3.01 -6.28 13.89
C ASP A 119 -3.83 -4.99 13.83
N THR A 120 -3.92 -4.36 12.65
CA THR A 120 -4.76 -3.18 12.45
C THR A 120 -6.23 -3.46 12.79
N PHE A 121 -6.76 -4.59 12.34
CA PHE A 121 -8.14 -4.98 12.67
C PHE A 121 -8.34 -5.17 14.17
N LEU A 122 -7.45 -5.92 14.82
CA LEU A 122 -7.53 -6.18 16.26
C LEU A 122 -7.37 -4.90 17.10
N LEU A 123 -6.42 -4.05 16.75
CA LEU A 123 -6.23 -2.76 17.40
C LEU A 123 -7.44 -1.87 17.29
N CYS A 124 -7.99 -1.70 16.09
CA CYS A 124 -9.17 -0.85 15.89
C CYS A 124 -10.41 -1.41 16.59
N GLN A 125 -10.58 -2.74 16.62
CA GLN A 125 -11.81 -3.35 17.10
C GLN A 125 -11.84 -3.56 18.62
N PHE A 126 -10.68 -3.89 19.22
CA PHE A 126 -10.65 -4.39 20.60
C PHE A 126 -9.91 -3.46 21.59
N THR A 127 -9.06 -2.54 21.13
CA THR A 127 -8.22 -1.73 22.05
C THR A 127 -8.75 -0.31 22.28
N ARG A 128 -10.04 -0.15 22.33
CA ARG A 128 -10.78 1.13 22.37
C ARG A 128 -10.22 2.20 23.33
N GLY A 129 -9.72 1.81 24.49
CA GLY A 129 -9.22 2.76 25.52
C GLY A 129 -7.72 3.06 25.41
N LEU A 130 -6.92 2.14 24.88
CA LEU A 130 -5.46 2.26 24.85
C LEU A 130 -4.95 3.14 23.70
N PHE A 131 -5.59 3.05 22.54
CA PHE A 131 -5.13 3.73 21.32
C PHE A 131 -6.11 4.78 20.80
N ASN A 132 -7.10 5.15 21.62
CA ASN A 132 -8.13 6.12 21.24
C ASN A 132 -8.81 5.74 19.90
N THR A 133 -9.20 4.47 19.79
CA THR A 133 -9.91 3.91 18.63
C THR A 133 -11.35 3.58 19.00
N ALA A 134 -12.23 3.53 17.99
CA ALA A 134 -13.60 3.05 18.11
C ALA A 134 -13.81 1.79 17.28
N ALA A 135 -14.66 0.88 17.77
CA ALA A 135 -15.03 -0.28 16.99
C ALA A 135 -15.84 0.16 15.77
N LEU A 136 -15.45 -0.34 14.61
CA LEU A 136 -16.13 -0.05 13.34
C LEU A 136 -17.15 -1.13 13.02
N THR A 137 -18.23 -0.73 12.34
CA THR A 137 -19.23 -1.65 11.83
C THR A 137 -18.67 -2.53 10.72
N PRO A 138 -19.24 -3.75 10.49
CA PRO A 138 -18.79 -4.60 9.37
C PRO A 138 -18.89 -3.91 8.00
N VAL A 139 -19.90 -3.06 7.80
CA VAL A 139 -20.08 -2.29 6.56
C VAL A 139 -18.96 -1.25 6.40
N ALA A 140 -18.55 -0.59 7.48
CA ALA A 140 -17.42 0.33 7.48
C ALA A 140 -16.11 -0.39 7.12
N TRP A 141 -15.86 -1.58 7.67
CA TRP A 141 -14.71 -2.40 7.32
C TRP A 141 -14.69 -2.79 5.84
N LEU A 142 -15.85 -3.23 5.31
CA LEU A 142 -15.96 -3.54 3.88
C LEU A 142 -15.65 -2.32 3.00
N ALA A 143 -16.15 -1.14 3.37
CA ALA A 143 -15.87 0.09 2.64
C ALA A 143 -14.36 0.45 2.67
N ILE A 144 -13.71 0.32 3.83
CA ILE A 144 -12.27 0.58 3.98
C ILE A 144 -11.44 -0.37 3.12
N VAL A 145 -11.73 -1.66 3.18
CA VAL A 145 -11.02 -2.67 2.38
C VAL A 145 -11.25 -2.44 0.88
N ALA A 146 -12.49 -2.16 0.47
CA ALA A 146 -12.80 -1.86 -0.92
C ALA A 146 -12.05 -0.63 -1.44
N LEU A 147 -12.00 0.45 -0.64
CA LEU A 147 -11.21 1.64 -0.96
C LEU A 147 -9.71 1.32 -1.09
N ALA A 148 -9.15 0.57 -0.14
CA ALA A 148 -7.73 0.18 -0.21
C ALA A 148 -7.42 -0.62 -1.48
N LEU A 149 -8.30 -1.54 -1.88
CA LEU A 149 -8.16 -2.34 -3.09
C LEU A 149 -8.23 -1.50 -4.38
N CYS A 150 -8.85 -0.31 -4.36
CA CYS A 150 -8.86 0.61 -5.51
C CYS A 150 -7.47 1.09 -5.93
N ILE A 151 -6.44 0.95 -5.09
CA ILE A 151 -5.05 1.24 -5.46
C ILE A 151 -4.55 0.29 -6.56
N ILE A 152 -5.03 -0.96 -6.60
CA ILE A 152 -4.59 -1.97 -7.58
C ILE A 152 -4.87 -1.53 -9.03
N PRO A 153 -6.10 -1.21 -9.42
CA PRO A 153 -6.38 -0.79 -10.80
C PRO A 153 -5.67 0.52 -11.19
N ILE A 154 -5.46 1.43 -10.24
CA ILE A 154 -4.71 2.67 -10.49
C ILE A 154 -3.25 2.34 -10.87
N ASP A 155 -2.60 1.44 -10.14
CA ASP A 155 -1.23 1.03 -10.47
C ASP A 155 -1.16 0.21 -11.77
N PHE A 156 -2.18 -0.57 -12.09
CA PHE A 156 -2.26 -1.30 -13.36
C PHE A 156 -2.29 -0.36 -14.56
N ILE A 157 -3.00 0.76 -14.48
CA ILE A 157 -2.99 1.81 -15.51
C ILE A 157 -1.56 2.35 -15.67
N ARG A 158 -0.85 2.64 -14.58
CA ARG A 158 0.54 3.07 -14.60
C ARG A 158 1.44 2.05 -15.32
N LYS A 159 1.34 0.78 -14.95
CA LYS A 159 2.13 -0.32 -15.55
C LYS A 159 1.86 -0.44 -17.05
N ALA A 160 0.61 -0.34 -17.48
CA ALA A 160 0.22 -0.37 -18.88
C ALA A 160 0.84 0.79 -19.68
N VAL A 161 0.79 2.02 -19.14
CA VAL A 161 1.38 3.20 -19.78
C VAL A 161 2.91 3.10 -19.81
N SER A 162 3.53 2.60 -18.75
CA SER A 162 4.99 2.42 -18.69
C SER A 162 5.48 1.41 -19.71
N ASN A 163 4.79 0.29 -19.85
CA ASN A 163 5.16 -0.76 -20.80
C ASN A 163 5.02 -0.30 -22.26
N ARG A 164 3.97 0.48 -22.59
CA ARG A 164 3.83 1.09 -23.93
C ARG A 164 5.00 2.03 -24.25
N LYS A 165 5.48 2.82 -23.27
CA LYS A 165 6.63 3.71 -23.48
C LYS A 165 7.95 2.96 -23.64
N LYS A 166 8.13 1.79 -23.02
CA LYS A 166 9.30 0.95 -23.22
C LYS A 166 9.33 0.36 -24.64
N LEU A 167 8.19 -0.16 -25.11
CA LEU A 167 8.04 -0.71 -26.48
C LEU A 167 8.23 0.35 -27.58
N ALA A 168 7.82 1.58 -27.37
CA ALA A 168 8.00 2.67 -28.34
C ALA A 168 9.45 3.21 -28.42
N ARG A 169 10.35 2.77 -27.55
CA ARG A 169 11.76 3.17 -27.50
C ARG A 169 12.74 2.05 -27.86
N ALA A 170 12.25 0.84 -27.99
CA ALA A 170 13.00 -0.33 -28.49
C ALA A 170 12.85 -0.46 -30.01
#